data_2460d6c32d3e6f439c3b54a5eadf1361
#
_entry.id   2460d6c32d3e6f439c3b54a5eadf1361
#
_cell.length_a   1.000
_cell.length_b   1.000
_cell.length_c   1.000
_cell.angle_alpha   90.00
_cell.angle_beta   90.00
_cell.angle_gamma   90.00
#
_symmetry.space_group_name_H-M   'P 1'
#
loop_
_entity.id
_entity.type
_entity.pdbx_description
1 polymer ?
#
loop_
_entity_poly.entity_id
_entity_poly.type
_entity_poly.pdbx_seq_one_letter_code
_entity_poly.pdbx_strand_id
1 'polypeptide(L)'
;MYILDKLVVLLRLPKAVAGELVRLWTIDDHTYCDLVKSWLGYHPALMQDNYTLQTEDGITFYLGFGTYGKDYTSWSMDAKLEFNPAKVGNSRWFKNLYQMLIQRSKFIDFRRFDVAIDIPVPRSQLRLLKDNRKYTLLDYGGENRTEYSGVRSNHGQVKVYNKALEQGLETDLTRIEITVDYANSSWRE
;
A
#
# COMPACT_ATOMS: atom_id res chain seq x y z
N MET A 1 0.94 18.63 9.54
CA MET A 1 2.08 17.77 9.15
C MET A 1 1.59 16.76 8.11
N TYR A 2 2.32 16.59 7.01
CA TYR A 2 1.96 15.59 5.99
C TYR A 2 2.49 14.22 6.41
N ILE A 3 1.70 13.18 6.15
CA ILE A 3 2.00 11.79 6.47
C ILE A 3 2.01 11.02 5.16
N LEU A 4 3.10 10.34 4.84
CA LEU A 4 3.12 9.35 3.77
C LEU A 4 2.50 8.06 4.33
N ASP A 5 1.21 7.85 4.02
CA ASP A 5 0.39 6.81 4.64
C ASP A 5 0.50 5.46 3.91
N LYS A 6 0.80 5.49 2.62
CA LYS A 6 0.95 4.29 1.80
C LYS A 6 1.94 4.50 0.68
N LEU A 7 2.73 3.47 0.40
CA LEU A 7 3.60 3.40 -0.76
C LEU A 7 3.47 2.04 -1.44
N VAL A 8 3.31 2.05 -2.76
CA VAL A 8 3.32 0.86 -3.61
C VAL A 8 4.47 0.97 -4.59
N VAL A 9 5.38 0.01 -4.52
CA VAL A 9 6.58 -0.07 -5.35
C VAL A 9 6.52 -1.35 -6.18
N LEU A 10 6.70 -1.21 -7.49
CA LEU A 10 6.95 -2.35 -8.37
C LEU A 10 8.45 -2.48 -8.59
N LEU A 11 8.91 -3.70 -8.53
CA LEU A 11 10.31 -4.06 -8.63
C LEU A 11 10.46 -5.14 -9.69
N ARG A 12 11.60 -5.17 -10.37
CA ARG A 12 11.98 -6.32 -11.22
C ARG A 12 13.24 -6.96 -10.67
N LEU A 13 13.06 -8.14 -10.08
CA LEU A 13 14.11 -8.89 -9.41
C LEU A 13 14.65 -10.00 -10.31
N PRO A 14 15.94 -10.38 -10.19
CA PRO A 14 16.41 -11.66 -10.72
C PRO A 14 15.61 -12.81 -10.11
N LYS A 15 15.25 -13.81 -10.93
CA LYS A 15 14.49 -14.99 -10.46
C LYS A 15 15.15 -15.71 -9.29
N ALA A 16 16.48 -15.80 -9.30
CA ALA A 16 17.23 -16.41 -8.21
C ALA A 16 16.98 -15.71 -6.88
N VAL A 17 16.95 -14.36 -6.87
CA VAL A 17 16.69 -13.59 -5.65
C VAL A 17 15.26 -13.78 -5.16
N ALA A 18 14.27 -13.69 -6.07
CA ALA A 18 12.88 -13.92 -5.71
C ALA A 18 12.66 -15.36 -5.21
N GLY A 19 13.23 -16.36 -5.88
CA GLY A 19 13.13 -17.76 -5.46
C GLY A 19 13.82 -18.03 -4.13
N GLU A 20 14.94 -17.38 -3.84
CA GLU A 20 15.61 -17.47 -2.54
C GLU A 20 14.74 -16.90 -1.41
N LEU A 21 14.16 -15.73 -1.62
CA LEU A 21 13.25 -15.12 -0.65
C LEU A 21 12.03 -15.99 -0.38
N VAL A 22 11.37 -16.49 -1.45
CA VAL A 22 10.23 -17.39 -1.31
C VAL A 22 10.65 -18.66 -0.55
N ARG A 23 11.82 -19.22 -0.86
CA ARG A 23 12.33 -20.41 -0.18
C ARG A 23 12.63 -20.15 1.29
N LEU A 24 13.30 -19.06 1.62
CA LEU A 24 13.60 -18.68 3.00
C LEU A 24 12.33 -18.55 3.83
N TRP A 25 11.26 -18.03 3.25
CA TRP A 25 10.00 -17.85 3.95
C TRP A 25 9.09 -19.09 3.97
N THR A 26 9.36 -20.11 3.15
CA THR A 26 8.58 -21.35 3.14
C THR A 26 9.25 -22.48 3.93
N ILE A 27 10.56 -22.43 4.16
CA ILE A 27 11.33 -23.55 4.71
C ILE A 27 11.77 -23.28 6.16
N ASP A 28 12.10 -22.06 6.53
CA ASP A 28 12.65 -21.78 7.86
C ASP A 28 11.59 -21.29 8.84
N ASP A 29 11.41 -22.19 9.79
CA ASP A 29 10.92 -22.06 11.12
C ASP A 29 11.01 -20.62 11.70
N HIS A 30 9.86 -19.94 11.71
CA HIS A 30 9.31 -19.10 12.76
C HIS A 30 10.14 -18.01 13.46
N THR A 31 11.39 -17.74 13.09
CA THR A 31 12.20 -16.83 13.90
C THR A 31 12.18 -15.37 13.45
N TYR A 32 11.66 -15.04 12.27
CA TYR A 32 11.69 -13.67 11.73
C TYR A 32 10.43 -13.13 11.08
N CYS A 33 9.45 -13.96 10.78
CA CYS A 33 8.15 -13.52 10.23
C CYS A 33 7.10 -14.57 10.46
N ASP A 34 6.03 -14.23 11.15
CA ASP A 34 4.77 -14.96 11.02
C ASP A 34 4.23 -14.76 9.62
N LEU A 35 4.57 -15.69 8.73
CA LEU A 35 4.07 -15.75 7.36
C LEU A 35 2.59 -16.11 7.39
N VAL A 36 1.76 -15.11 7.49
CA VAL A 36 0.34 -15.29 7.20
C VAL A 36 0.21 -15.27 5.68
N LYS A 37 0.15 -16.44 5.07
CA LYS A 37 -0.30 -16.60 3.70
C LYS A 37 -1.74 -16.12 3.65
N SER A 38 -1.93 -14.81 3.47
CA SER A 38 -3.26 -14.25 3.46
C SER A 38 -3.92 -14.63 2.13
N TRP A 39 -4.87 -15.53 2.21
CA TRP A 39 -5.94 -15.62 1.24
C TRP A 39 -6.78 -14.33 1.36
N LEU A 40 -6.23 -13.21 0.90
CA LEU A 40 -7.03 -12.03 0.67
C LEU A 40 -7.88 -12.31 -0.55
N GLY A 41 -9.15 -12.56 -0.32
CA GLY A 41 -10.15 -12.66 -1.36
C GLY A 41 -9.97 -11.54 -2.37
N TYR A 42 -9.86 -11.92 -3.63
CA TYR A 42 -9.99 -11.11 -4.83
C TYR A 42 -9.25 -9.75 -4.81
N HIS A 43 -7.95 -9.77 -5.11
CA HIS A 43 -7.22 -8.58 -5.53
C HIS A 43 -6.96 -8.65 -7.02
N PRO A 44 -7.45 -7.69 -7.83
CA PRO A 44 -7.32 -7.73 -9.29
C PRO A 44 -5.90 -7.48 -9.85
N ALA A 45 -4.95 -7.14 -8.99
CA ALA A 45 -3.54 -7.02 -9.36
C ALA A 45 -2.77 -8.25 -8.87
N LEU A 46 -3.08 -9.38 -9.43
CA LEU A 46 -2.66 -10.69 -8.97
C LEU A 46 -1.16 -10.89 -9.21
N MET A 47 -0.41 -10.85 -8.13
CA MET A 47 0.87 -11.52 -8.08
C MET A 47 0.62 -13.03 -7.93
N GLN A 48 1.54 -13.83 -8.46
CA GLN A 48 1.43 -15.29 -8.41
C GLN A 48 1.57 -15.81 -6.98
N ASP A 49 2.56 -15.27 -6.26
CA ASP A 49 2.81 -15.54 -4.85
C ASP A 49 2.57 -14.27 -4.04
N ASN A 50 1.77 -14.36 -2.99
CA ASN A 50 1.33 -13.23 -2.19
C ASN A 50 1.64 -13.49 -0.71
N TYR A 51 2.31 -12.52 -0.06
CA TYR A 51 2.69 -12.60 1.35
C TYR A 51 2.27 -11.34 2.08
N THR A 52 1.65 -11.52 3.25
CA THR A 52 1.55 -10.47 4.27
C THR A 52 2.66 -10.75 5.27
N LEU A 53 3.60 -9.85 5.37
CA LEU A 53 4.74 -9.95 6.27
C LEU A 53 4.50 -9.04 7.48
N GLN A 54 5.09 -9.38 8.60
CA GLN A 54 4.97 -8.61 9.83
C GLN A 54 6.37 -8.22 10.32
N THR A 55 6.51 -6.97 10.76
CA THR A 55 7.73 -6.48 11.41
C THR A 55 7.83 -7.00 12.84
N GLU A 56 9.00 -6.81 13.47
CA GLU A 56 9.23 -7.09 14.88
C GLU A 56 8.28 -6.36 15.83
N ASP A 57 7.73 -5.22 15.38
CA ASP A 57 6.75 -4.40 16.12
C ASP A 57 5.28 -4.75 15.79
N GLY A 58 5.06 -5.84 15.06
CA GLY A 58 3.73 -6.29 14.68
C GLY A 58 3.09 -5.51 13.52
N ILE A 59 3.83 -4.66 12.83
CA ILE A 59 3.32 -3.90 11.68
C ILE A 59 3.32 -4.75 10.43
N THR A 60 2.17 -4.84 9.77
CA THR A 60 2.02 -5.63 8.56
C THR A 60 2.31 -4.83 7.29
N PHE A 61 2.88 -5.51 6.29
CA PHE A 61 3.06 -5.00 4.93
C PHE A 61 2.91 -6.15 3.92
N TYR A 62 2.71 -5.80 2.66
CA TYR A 62 2.49 -6.78 1.60
C TYR A 62 3.71 -6.88 0.69
N LEU A 63 4.06 -8.10 0.29
CA LEU A 63 5.04 -8.40 -0.74
C LEU A 63 4.54 -9.55 -1.63
N GLY A 64 4.45 -9.29 -2.92
CA GLY A 64 4.03 -10.29 -3.91
C GLY A 64 5.07 -10.47 -4.99
N PHE A 65 5.10 -11.67 -5.61
CA PHE A 65 6.00 -12.02 -6.69
C PHE A 65 5.25 -12.63 -7.87
N GLY A 66 5.79 -12.40 -9.06
CA GLY A 66 5.24 -12.92 -10.30
C GLY A 66 3.97 -12.18 -10.74
N THR A 67 3.67 -12.20 -12.03
CA THR A 67 2.39 -11.67 -12.57
C THR A 67 1.59 -12.84 -13.10
N TYR A 68 0.34 -12.95 -12.69
CA TYR A 68 -0.55 -14.02 -13.11
C TYR A 68 -0.69 -14.04 -14.65
N GLY A 69 -0.53 -15.21 -15.27
CA GLY A 69 -0.77 -15.40 -16.71
C GLY A 69 0.34 -14.92 -17.65
N LYS A 70 1.50 -14.51 -17.14
CA LYS A 70 2.67 -14.23 -17.98
C LYS A 70 3.68 -15.38 -17.88
N ASP A 71 3.98 -15.99 -19.03
CA ASP A 71 5.11 -16.92 -19.13
C ASP A 71 6.43 -16.17 -18.95
N TYR A 72 7.02 -16.30 -17.77
CA TYR A 72 8.35 -15.77 -17.49
C TYR A 72 9.41 -16.72 -18.02
N THR A 73 9.71 -16.61 -19.30
CA THR A 73 10.92 -17.21 -19.89
C THR A 73 12.18 -16.42 -19.53
N SER A 74 12.01 -15.23 -18.94
CA SER A 74 13.09 -14.32 -18.63
C SER A 74 13.74 -14.61 -17.26
N TRP A 75 15.00 -14.18 -17.10
CA TRP A 75 15.81 -14.28 -15.89
C TRP A 75 15.34 -13.34 -14.75
N SER A 76 14.22 -12.67 -14.90
CA SER A 76 13.68 -11.71 -13.95
C SER A 76 12.22 -12.01 -13.60
N MET A 77 11.81 -11.59 -12.41
CA MET A 77 10.45 -11.71 -11.89
C MET A 77 10.00 -10.35 -11.36
N ASP A 78 8.77 -9.97 -11.67
CA ASP A 78 8.17 -8.77 -11.10
C ASP A 78 7.82 -9.03 -9.64
N ALA A 79 8.02 -8.01 -8.80
CA ALA A 79 7.61 -8.02 -7.40
C ALA A 79 6.86 -6.73 -7.07
N LYS A 80 5.91 -6.81 -6.15
CA LYS A 80 5.13 -5.68 -5.65
C LYS A 80 5.30 -5.59 -4.14
N LEU A 81 5.81 -4.47 -3.67
CA LEU A 81 5.89 -4.15 -2.25
C LEU A 81 4.88 -3.04 -1.93
N GLU A 82 4.05 -3.25 -0.90
CA GLU A 82 3.05 -2.29 -0.43
C GLU A 82 3.13 -2.14 1.08
N PHE A 83 3.35 -0.92 1.56
CA PHE A 83 3.57 -0.65 2.97
C PHE A 83 3.17 0.77 3.37
N ASN A 84 3.04 0.99 4.69
CA ASN A 84 2.88 2.32 5.27
C ASN A 84 4.24 2.81 5.79
N PRO A 85 4.88 3.80 5.13
CA PRO A 85 6.22 4.27 5.53
C PRO A 85 6.29 4.82 6.95
N ALA A 86 5.21 5.50 7.41
CA ALA A 86 5.15 6.05 8.75
C ALA A 86 5.13 4.96 9.83
N LYS A 87 4.55 3.79 9.52
CA LYS A 87 4.46 2.67 10.46
C LYS A 87 5.73 1.80 10.47
N VAL A 88 6.22 1.41 9.29
CA VAL A 88 7.39 0.50 9.19
C VAL A 88 8.74 1.20 9.35
N GLY A 89 8.75 2.54 9.39
CA GLY A 89 10.00 3.33 9.36
C GLY A 89 10.96 3.07 10.52
N ASN A 90 10.52 2.50 11.63
CA ASN A 90 11.36 2.15 12.77
C ASN A 90 11.87 0.71 12.74
N SER A 91 11.24 -0.18 11.97
CA SER A 91 11.65 -1.58 11.86
C SER A 91 13.00 -1.71 11.16
N ARG A 92 13.97 -2.28 11.86
CA ARG A 92 15.31 -2.59 11.31
C ARG A 92 15.21 -3.70 10.27
N TRP A 93 14.38 -4.69 10.53
CA TRP A 93 14.17 -5.81 9.62
C TRP A 93 13.56 -5.33 8.30
N PHE A 94 12.51 -4.50 8.35
CA PHE A 94 11.91 -3.93 7.13
C PHE A 94 12.91 -3.09 6.33
N LYS A 95 13.72 -2.25 7.00
CA LYS A 95 14.76 -1.45 6.33
C LYS A 95 15.76 -2.33 5.59
N ASN A 96 16.22 -3.41 6.21
CA ASN A 96 17.16 -4.34 5.59
C ASN A 96 16.54 -5.04 4.38
N LEU A 97 15.28 -5.53 4.51
CA LEU A 97 14.53 -6.12 3.41
C LEU A 97 14.35 -5.13 2.26
N TYR A 98 13.89 -3.91 2.56
CA TYR A 98 13.69 -2.86 1.57
C TYR A 98 14.98 -2.51 0.82
N GLN A 99 16.06 -2.30 1.53
CA GLN A 99 17.38 -2.03 0.94
C GLN A 99 17.84 -3.17 0.03
N MET A 100 17.71 -4.40 0.48
CA MET A 100 18.07 -5.58 -0.30
C MET A 100 17.24 -5.68 -1.58
N LEU A 101 15.92 -5.47 -1.50
CA LEU A 101 15.03 -5.48 -2.66
C LEU A 101 15.42 -4.38 -3.66
N ILE A 102 15.66 -3.16 -3.20
CA ILE A 102 16.07 -2.03 -4.06
C ILE A 102 17.42 -2.30 -4.73
N GLN A 103 18.43 -2.74 -3.97
CA GLN A 103 19.78 -2.99 -4.49
C GLN A 103 19.83 -4.14 -5.50
N ARG A 104 18.95 -5.13 -5.35
CA ARG A 104 18.88 -6.30 -6.24
C ARG A 104 17.94 -6.10 -7.42
N SER A 105 17.15 -5.02 -7.43
CA SER A 105 16.21 -4.74 -8.50
C SER A 105 16.92 -4.18 -9.74
N LYS A 106 16.56 -4.70 -10.89
CA LYS A 106 16.95 -4.15 -12.21
C LYS A 106 16.11 -2.95 -12.63
N PHE A 107 14.93 -2.83 -12.05
CA PHE A 107 13.97 -1.78 -12.31
C PHE A 107 13.13 -1.50 -11.08
N ILE A 108 12.83 -0.24 -10.82
CA ILE A 108 12.04 0.24 -9.69
C ILE A 108 11.04 1.25 -10.23
N ASP A 109 9.78 1.06 -9.88
CA ASP A 109 8.70 1.96 -10.28
C ASP A 109 7.78 2.25 -9.08
N PHE A 110 7.62 3.52 -8.75
CA PHE A 110 6.70 3.96 -7.70
C PHE A 110 5.31 4.13 -8.29
N ARG A 111 4.46 3.14 -8.08
CA ARG A 111 3.13 3.07 -8.70
C ARG A 111 2.09 3.89 -8.00
N ARG A 112 2.12 3.90 -6.69
CA ARG A 112 1.11 4.57 -5.90
C ARG A 112 1.68 5.08 -4.60
N PHE A 113 1.22 6.25 -4.21
CA PHE A 113 1.41 6.73 -2.84
C PHE A 113 0.15 7.44 -2.34
N ASP A 114 -0.10 7.30 -1.06
CA ASP A 114 -1.17 7.99 -0.35
C ASP A 114 -0.51 8.98 0.62
N VAL A 115 -0.87 10.27 0.46
CA VAL A 115 -0.44 11.33 1.37
C VAL A 115 -1.64 11.77 2.20
N ALA A 116 -1.47 11.85 3.50
CA ALA A 116 -2.52 12.21 4.42
C ALA A 116 -2.18 13.46 5.23
N ILE A 117 -3.22 14.19 5.63
CA ILE A 117 -3.17 15.27 6.62
C ILE A 117 -4.24 14.97 7.66
N ASP A 118 -3.84 14.98 8.92
CA ASP A 118 -4.75 14.87 10.05
C ASP A 118 -5.05 16.28 10.60
N ILE A 119 -6.33 16.61 10.71
CA ILE A 119 -6.83 17.92 11.16
C ILE A 119 -7.66 17.68 12.42
N PRO A 120 -7.34 18.34 13.55
CA PRO A 120 -8.02 18.13 14.82
C PRO A 120 -9.38 18.87 14.85
N VAL A 121 -10.29 18.46 14.02
CA VAL A 121 -11.66 18.97 13.94
C VAL A 121 -12.64 17.83 13.70
N PRO A 122 -13.91 17.96 14.13
CA PRO A 122 -14.97 17.01 13.82
C PRO A 122 -15.13 16.83 12.31
N ARG A 123 -15.46 15.62 11.89
CA ARG A 123 -15.67 15.31 10.46
C ARG A 123 -16.78 16.16 9.83
N SER A 124 -17.79 16.52 10.60
CA SER A 124 -18.92 17.36 10.18
C SER A 124 -18.53 18.78 9.75
N GLN A 125 -17.39 19.28 10.24
CA GLN A 125 -16.90 20.62 9.90
C GLN A 125 -16.17 20.69 8.56
N LEU A 126 -15.77 19.56 7.98
CA LEU A 126 -15.06 19.52 6.73
C LEU A 126 -15.93 18.95 5.61
N ARG A 127 -15.85 19.55 4.43
CA ARG A 127 -16.52 19.09 3.22
C ARG A 127 -15.59 19.22 2.03
N LEU A 128 -15.64 18.23 1.14
CA LEU A 128 -15.00 18.36 -0.16
C LEU A 128 -15.82 19.31 -1.04
N LEU A 129 -15.15 20.27 -1.64
CA LEU A 129 -15.76 21.05 -2.71
C LEU A 129 -15.92 20.13 -3.94
N LYS A 130 -17.17 20.08 -4.44
CA LYS A 130 -17.46 19.31 -5.65
C LYS A 130 -16.91 20.07 -6.85
N ASP A 131 -16.20 19.34 -7.68
CA ASP A 131 -15.75 19.77 -9.00
C ASP A 131 -16.33 18.83 -10.07
N ASN A 132 -15.75 18.79 -11.25
CA ASN A 132 -16.19 17.93 -12.36
C ASN A 132 -15.77 16.46 -12.21
N ARG A 133 -15.03 16.09 -11.15
CA ARG A 133 -14.63 14.71 -10.89
C ARG A 133 -15.77 13.92 -10.27
N LYS A 134 -15.71 12.59 -10.40
CA LYS A 134 -16.66 11.69 -9.74
C LYS A 134 -16.64 11.93 -8.23
N TYR A 135 -17.81 12.25 -7.69
CA TYR A 135 -18.02 12.43 -6.25
C TYR A 135 -18.82 11.27 -5.69
N THR A 136 -18.40 10.73 -4.55
CA THR A 136 -19.12 9.69 -3.81
C THR A 136 -19.17 10.06 -2.35
N LEU A 137 -20.34 9.94 -1.74
CA LEU A 137 -20.59 10.12 -0.33
C LEU A 137 -21.06 8.80 0.27
N LEU A 138 -20.37 8.34 1.32
CA LEU A 138 -20.84 7.30 2.23
C LEU A 138 -21.20 7.99 3.54
N ASP A 139 -22.48 8.00 3.88
CA ASP A 139 -23.00 8.66 5.08
C ASP A 139 -23.76 7.64 5.93
N TYR A 140 -23.22 7.31 7.09
CA TYR A 140 -23.81 6.40 8.07
C TYR A 140 -24.38 7.15 9.28
N GLY A 141 -24.49 8.47 9.17
CA GLY A 141 -24.99 9.37 10.20
C GLY A 141 -23.90 9.98 11.10
N GLY A 142 -24.15 11.21 11.55
CA GLY A 142 -23.27 11.95 12.46
C GLY A 142 -21.86 12.15 11.91
N GLU A 143 -20.88 11.78 12.71
CA GLU A 143 -19.47 11.85 12.36
C GLU A 143 -18.98 10.67 11.51
N ASN A 144 -19.80 9.62 11.30
CA ASN A 144 -19.47 8.47 10.48
C ASN A 144 -19.75 8.72 9.00
N ARG A 145 -18.93 9.55 8.41
CA ARG A 145 -19.09 10.03 7.04
C ARG A 145 -17.77 10.01 6.29
N THR A 146 -17.80 9.51 5.06
CA THR A 146 -16.65 9.51 4.15
C THR A 146 -17.02 10.11 2.81
N GLU A 147 -16.25 11.08 2.37
CA GLU A 147 -16.39 11.70 1.05
C GLU A 147 -15.20 11.32 0.17
N TYR A 148 -15.50 11.07 -1.11
CA TYR A 148 -14.49 10.81 -2.14
C TYR A 148 -14.69 11.77 -3.31
N SER A 149 -13.58 12.31 -3.84
CA SER A 149 -13.54 13.02 -5.12
C SER A 149 -12.46 12.41 -6.00
N GLY A 150 -12.79 12.12 -7.24
CA GLY A 150 -11.93 11.42 -8.20
C GLY A 150 -12.04 9.90 -8.11
N VAL A 151 -11.24 9.23 -8.95
CA VAL A 151 -11.16 7.76 -9.04
C VAL A 151 -9.68 7.37 -9.01
N ARG A 152 -9.32 6.39 -8.20
CA ARG A 152 -7.93 5.95 -8.03
C ARG A 152 -7.22 5.65 -9.34
N SER A 153 -7.91 4.97 -10.25
CA SER A 153 -7.36 4.57 -11.56
C SER A 153 -7.31 5.70 -12.60
N ASN A 154 -7.77 6.92 -12.24
CA ASN A 154 -7.81 8.05 -13.16
C ASN A 154 -7.38 9.32 -12.44
N HIS A 155 -6.07 9.59 -12.46
CA HIS A 155 -5.42 10.79 -11.89
C HIS A 155 -5.58 10.97 -10.37
N GLY A 156 -5.90 9.89 -9.65
CA GLY A 156 -5.93 9.91 -8.19
C GLY A 156 -7.30 10.19 -7.58
N GLN A 157 -7.35 10.13 -6.28
CA GLN A 157 -8.57 10.26 -5.48
C GLN A 157 -8.27 11.05 -4.20
N VAL A 158 -9.16 11.94 -3.83
CA VAL A 158 -9.19 12.56 -2.50
C VAL A 158 -10.24 11.85 -1.65
N LYS A 159 -9.92 11.51 -0.42
CA LYS A 159 -10.81 10.91 0.57
C LYS A 159 -10.78 11.75 1.83
N VAL A 160 -11.94 12.06 2.39
CA VAL A 160 -12.08 12.76 3.69
C VAL A 160 -12.96 11.91 4.60
N TYR A 161 -12.44 11.58 5.78
CA TYR A 161 -13.14 10.71 6.72
C TYR A 161 -12.77 10.96 8.17
N ASN A 162 -13.57 10.43 9.11
CA ASN A 162 -13.32 10.50 10.54
C ASN A 162 -12.22 9.50 10.92
N LYS A 163 -11.01 10.02 11.16
CA LYS A 163 -9.85 9.22 11.55
C LYS A 163 -9.92 8.77 13.01
N ALA A 164 -10.50 9.60 13.88
CA ALA A 164 -10.69 9.23 15.27
C ALA A 164 -11.61 8.01 15.41
N LEU A 165 -12.73 8.03 14.69
CA LEU A 165 -13.67 6.91 14.68
C LEU A 165 -13.03 5.62 14.14
N GLU A 166 -12.24 5.73 13.05
CA GLU A 166 -11.50 4.58 12.49
C GLU A 166 -10.52 3.96 13.49
N GLN A 167 -9.93 4.79 14.36
CA GLN A 167 -8.94 4.36 15.35
C GLN A 167 -9.52 4.12 16.76
N GLY A 168 -10.81 4.35 16.95
CA GLY A 168 -11.46 4.23 18.27
C GLY A 168 -10.96 5.28 19.27
N LEU A 169 -10.61 6.48 18.80
CA LEU A 169 -10.16 7.58 19.65
C LEU A 169 -11.34 8.45 20.09
N GLU A 170 -11.28 8.97 21.30
CA GLU A 170 -12.28 9.91 21.87
C GLU A 170 -11.99 11.38 21.53
N THR A 171 -11.26 11.65 20.47
CA THR A 171 -10.88 13.00 20.06
C THR A 171 -11.46 13.32 18.69
N ASP A 172 -11.59 14.60 18.37
CA ASP A 172 -11.92 15.00 17.00
C ASP A 172 -10.68 14.90 16.11
N LEU A 173 -10.74 14.05 15.10
CA LEU A 173 -9.67 13.91 14.14
C LEU A 173 -10.22 13.53 12.77
N THR A 174 -10.15 14.46 11.84
CA THR A 174 -10.52 14.23 10.43
C THR A 174 -9.28 14.08 9.59
N ARG A 175 -9.23 13.03 8.75
CA ARG A 175 -8.15 12.82 7.79
C ARG A 175 -8.59 13.20 6.38
N ILE A 176 -7.73 13.96 5.71
CA ILE A 176 -7.75 14.14 4.26
C ILE A 176 -6.62 13.28 3.70
N GLU A 177 -6.97 12.35 2.81
CA GLU A 177 -6.02 11.43 2.16
C GLU A 177 -6.08 11.66 0.66
N ILE A 178 -4.93 11.83 0.04
CA ILE A 178 -4.78 11.97 -1.41
C ILE A 178 -4.02 10.74 -1.91
N THR A 179 -4.71 9.94 -2.71
CA THR A 179 -4.10 8.84 -3.44
C THR A 179 -3.62 9.33 -4.80
N VAL A 180 -2.36 9.13 -5.11
CA VAL A 180 -1.78 9.32 -6.45
C VAL A 180 -1.40 7.95 -7.00
N ASP A 181 -1.93 7.62 -8.18
CA ASP A 181 -1.67 6.36 -8.86
C ASP A 181 -1.12 6.65 -10.27
N TYR A 182 0.10 6.22 -10.52
CA TYR A 182 0.79 6.39 -11.80
C TYR A 182 0.57 5.23 -12.78
N ALA A 183 -0.34 4.29 -12.47
CA ALA A 183 -0.57 3.11 -13.32
C ALA A 183 -0.99 3.46 -14.76
N ASN A 184 -1.53 4.64 -14.98
CA ASN A 184 -2.00 5.13 -16.28
C ASN A 184 -1.13 6.25 -16.89
N SER A 185 -0.03 6.65 -16.26
CA SER A 185 0.88 7.59 -16.90
C SER A 185 1.63 6.88 -18.03
N SER A 186 1.65 7.49 -19.18
CA SER A 186 2.24 7.02 -20.46
C SER A 186 3.78 6.93 -20.45
N TRP A 187 4.38 6.58 -19.34
CA TRP A 187 5.82 6.33 -19.21
C TRP A 187 6.21 4.93 -19.75
N ARG A 188 5.51 4.48 -20.79
CA ARG A 188 5.88 3.32 -21.58
C ARG A 188 6.56 3.80 -22.87
N GLU A 189 7.67 4.46 -22.73
CA GLU A 189 8.63 4.59 -23.81
C GLU A 189 9.92 3.86 -23.46
#